data_5a62ebe797e8ff1ed2c9d93f137c27ca
#
_entry.id   5a62ebe797e8ff1ed2c9d93f137c27ca
#
_cell.length_a   1.000
_cell.length_b   1.000
_cell.length_c   1.000
_cell.angle_alpha   90.00
_cell.angle_beta   90.00
_cell.angle_gamma   90.00
#
_symmetry.space_group_name_H-M   'P 1'
#
loop_
_entity.id
_entity.type
_entity.pdbx_description
1 polymer ?
#
loop_
_entity_poly.entity_id
_entity_poly.type
_entity_poly.pdbx_seq_one_letter_code
_entity_poly.pdbx_strand_id
1 'polypeptide(L)'
;MGYLIYFVIFAGLGCWPKLNLPAGYSYIGIRLLLGYAGTLILGFFMLIAGLKIYWITVILLVLGAVGAIYRLIEGKTPFNLKVWFTHPGIVFIAFGFVVVLFQSNLNYLPVGQDEFSHWLAHPLHLHTHETLNEALKSFSLPGYLPGWPLILSIPWQLSGEAHFGSSAAAPFFFCVAVIAFAYDIVAGLLRRHLKLGPSRVLLYSWSIILLLACAQVFGPLWSR
;
A
#
# COMPACT_ATOMS: atom_id res chain seq x y z
N MET A 1 -6.50 0.62 13.59
CA MET A 1 -6.34 -0.82 13.28
C MET A 1 -6.05 -1.07 11.80
N GLY A 2 -6.85 -0.55 10.86
CA GLY A 2 -6.68 -0.77 9.41
C GLY A 2 -5.28 -0.47 8.86
N TYR A 3 -4.65 0.61 9.30
CA TYR A 3 -3.31 0.99 8.87
C TYR A 3 -2.26 -0.10 9.17
N LEU A 4 -2.30 -0.67 10.38
CA LEU A 4 -1.38 -1.74 10.77
C LEU A 4 -1.60 -3.02 9.97
N ILE A 5 -2.86 -3.36 9.69
CA ILE A 5 -3.25 -4.52 8.87
C ILE A 5 -2.63 -4.40 7.48
N TYR A 6 -2.83 -3.27 6.80
CA TYR A 6 -2.24 -3.04 5.47
C TYR A 6 -0.72 -3.07 5.50
N PHE A 7 -0.11 -2.47 6.52
CA PHE A 7 1.35 -2.52 6.65
C PHE A 7 1.87 -3.95 6.73
N VAL A 8 1.28 -4.79 7.58
CA VAL A 8 1.68 -6.19 7.72
C VAL A 8 1.49 -6.96 6.42
N ILE A 9 0.34 -6.78 5.76
CA ILE A 9 0.03 -7.47 4.50
C ILE A 9 0.99 -7.02 3.40
N PHE A 10 1.08 -5.72 3.12
CA PHE A 10 1.85 -5.23 1.96
C PHE A 10 3.36 -5.38 2.16
N ALA A 11 3.88 -4.99 3.32
CA ALA A 11 5.31 -5.15 3.59
C ALA A 11 5.71 -6.62 3.65
N GLY A 12 4.88 -7.47 4.27
CA GLY A 12 5.15 -8.88 4.44
C GLY A 12 5.05 -9.68 3.14
N LEU A 13 3.98 -9.51 2.35
CA LEU A 13 3.87 -10.16 1.04
C LEU A 13 4.99 -9.72 0.10
N GLY A 14 5.41 -8.47 0.14
CA GLY A 14 6.57 -7.99 -0.61
C GLY A 14 7.90 -8.61 -0.20
N CYS A 15 7.94 -9.33 0.92
CA CYS A 15 9.14 -10.04 1.37
C CYS A 15 9.32 -11.42 0.71
N TRP A 16 8.29 -12.03 0.15
CA TRP A 16 8.38 -13.36 -0.45
C TRP A 16 9.31 -13.43 -1.68
N PRO A 17 9.26 -12.51 -2.65
CA PRO A 17 10.13 -12.60 -3.82
C PRO A 17 11.60 -12.44 -3.45
N LYS A 18 12.44 -13.37 -3.95
CA LYS A 18 13.89 -13.23 -3.89
C LYS A 18 14.34 -12.27 -4.98
N LEU A 19 14.59 -11.03 -4.62
CA LEU A 19 15.04 -10.00 -5.55
C LEU A 19 16.57 -9.99 -5.61
N ASN A 20 17.12 -10.32 -6.77
CA ASN A 20 18.54 -10.20 -7.07
C ASN A 20 18.82 -8.85 -7.73
N LEU A 21 18.67 -7.78 -6.98
CA LEU A 21 18.95 -6.44 -7.46
C LEU A 21 20.43 -6.07 -7.24
N PRO A 22 21.01 -5.21 -8.08
CA PRO A 22 22.38 -4.77 -7.93
C PRO A 22 22.66 -4.14 -6.56
N ALA A 23 23.89 -4.30 -6.06
CA ALA A 23 24.30 -3.65 -4.83
C ALA A 23 24.10 -2.14 -4.91
N GLY A 24 23.57 -1.55 -3.85
CA GLY A 24 23.30 -0.11 -3.75
C GLY A 24 21.86 0.30 -4.01
N TYR A 25 20.98 -0.60 -4.45
CA TYR A 25 19.54 -0.33 -4.49
C TYR A 25 18.91 -0.63 -3.13
N SER A 26 18.03 0.27 -2.69
CA SER A 26 17.10 -0.04 -1.62
C SER A 26 16.00 -0.95 -2.18
N TYR A 27 15.53 -1.87 -1.37
CA TYR A 27 14.49 -2.81 -1.80
C TYR A 27 13.11 -2.46 -1.23
N ILE A 28 13.02 -1.34 -0.52
CA ILE A 28 11.82 -1.00 0.24
C ILE A 28 10.64 -0.69 -0.69
N GLY A 29 10.86 0.18 -1.67
CA GLY A 29 9.80 0.60 -2.58
C GLY A 29 9.30 -0.53 -3.47
N ILE A 30 10.23 -1.29 -4.07
CA ILE A 30 9.85 -2.43 -4.92
C ILE A 30 9.12 -3.51 -4.12
N ARG A 31 9.52 -3.74 -2.86
CA ARG A 31 8.82 -4.70 -1.98
C ARG A 31 7.42 -4.24 -1.62
N LEU A 32 7.24 -2.97 -1.29
CA LEU A 32 5.90 -2.43 -1.01
C LEU A 32 4.98 -2.55 -2.22
N LEU A 33 5.49 -2.25 -3.43
CA LEU A 33 4.71 -2.41 -4.67
C LEU A 33 4.38 -3.88 -4.95
N LEU A 34 5.34 -4.79 -4.79
CA LEU A 34 5.11 -6.22 -4.98
C LEU A 34 4.12 -6.77 -3.95
N GLY A 35 4.19 -6.31 -2.72
CA GLY A 35 3.23 -6.68 -1.69
C GLY A 35 1.83 -6.19 -2.00
N TYR A 36 1.70 -4.95 -2.47
CA TYR A 36 0.44 -4.39 -2.91
C TYR A 36 -0.15 -5.16 -4.11
N ALA A 37 0.67 -5.38 -5.15
CA ALA A 37 0.26 -6.17 -6.31
C ALA A 37 -0.07 -7.62 -5.93
N GLY A 38 0.73 -8.24 -5.06
CA GLY A 38 0.46 -9.58 -4.54
C GLY A 38 -0.88 -9.67 -3.80
N THR A 39 -1.20 -8.65 -3.00
CA THR A 39 -2.50 -8.57 -2.31
C THR A 39 -3.65 -8.51 -3.31
N LEU A 40 -3.53 -7.66 -4.34
CA LEU A 40 -4.54 -7.56 -5.41
C LEU A 40 -4.72 -8.89 -6.14
N ILE A 41 -3.63 -9.48 -6.60
CA ILE A 41 -3.66 -10.69 -7.43
C ILE A 41 -4.16 -11.89 -6.61
N LEU A 42 -3.56 -12.16 -5.47
CA LEU A 42 -3.95 -13.30 -4.62
C LEU A 42 -5.36 -13.13 -4.10
N GLY A 43 -5.71 -11.94 -3.60
CA GLY A 43 -7.04 -11.64 -3.12
C GLY A 43 -8.10 -11.80 -4.20
N PHE A 44 -7.82 -11.33 -5.42
CA PHE A 44 -8.70 -11.46 -6.57
C PHE A 44 -8.95 -12.93 -6.95
N PHE A 45 -7.89 -13.74 -7.05
CA PHE A 45 -8.06 -15.16 -7.36
C PHE A 45 -8.82 -15.92 -6.29
N MET A 46 -8.55 -15.65 -5.01
CA MET A 46 -9.29 -16.25 -3.90
C MET A 46 -10.77 -15.84 -3.91
N LEU A 47 -11.04 -14.58 -4.26
CA LEU A 47 -12.41 -14.06 -4.36
C LEU A 47 -13.18 -14.73 -5.50
N ILE A 48 -12.56 -14.92 -6.69
CA ILE A 48 -13.16 -15.65 -7.81
C ILE A 48 -13.37 -17.14 -7.46
N ALA A 49 -12.46 -17.72 -6.69
CA ALA A 49 -12.60 -19.09 -6.20
C ALA A 49 -13.75 -19.25 -5.18
N GLY A 50 -14.47 -18.18 -4.86
CA GLY A 50 -15.64 -18.20 -3.98
C GLY A 50 -15.31 -18.17 -2.49
N LEU A 51 -14.07 -17.86 -2.11
CA LEU A 51 -13.72 -17.71 -0.70
C LEU A 51 -14.44 -16.48 -0.11
N LYS A 52 -14.90 -16.61 1.13
CA LYS A 52 -15.42 -15.47 1.90
C LYS A 52 -14.30 -14.46 2.17
N ILE A 53 -14.62 -13.17 2.10
CA ILE A 53 -13.65 -12.08 2.24
C ILE A 53 -12.94 -12.13 3.59
N TYR A 54 -13.63 -12.52 4.64
CA TYR A 54 -13.01 -12.75 5.95
C TYR A 54 -11.81 -13.69 5.87
N TRP A 55 -11.98 -14.86 5.24
CA TRP A 55 -10.90 -15.84 5.10
C TRP A 55 -9.79 -15.34 4.18
N ILE A 56 -10.13 -14.61 3.11
CA ILE A 56 -9.15 -13.96 2.25
C ILE A 56 -8.28 -13.01 3.08
N THR A 57 -8.91 -12.17 3.92
CA THR A 57 -8.20 -11.23 4.79
C THR A 57 -7.27 -11.95 5.77
N VAL A 58 -7.75 -13.01 6.41
CA VAL A 58 -6.95 -13.81 7.35
C VAL A 58 -5.76 -14.46 6.64
N ILE A 59 -5.98 -15.07 5.47
CA ILE A 59 -4.91 -15.70 4.68
C ILE A 59 -3.85 -14.67 4.28
N LEU A 60 -4.27 -13.52 3.76
CA LEU A 60 -3.34 -12.45 3.36
C LEU A 60 -2.53 -11.92 4.55
N LEU A 61 -3.17 -11.77 5.71
CA LEU A 61 -2.51 -11.34 6.94
C LEU A 61 -1.48 -12.37 7.42
N VAL A 62 -1.85 -13.65 7.43
CA VAL A 62 -0.94 -14.75 7.80
C VAL A 62 0.23 -14.83 6.82
N LEU A 63 -0.03 -14.80 5.52
CA LEU A 63 1.03 -14.80 4.50
C LEU A 63 1.95 -13.58 4.65
N GLY A 64 1.40 -12.40 4.93
CA GLY A 64 2.17 -11.20 5.19
C GLY A 64 3.06 -11.36 6.44
N ALA A 65 2.48 -11.81 7.55
CA ALA A 65 3.23 -12.03 8.79
C ALA A 65 4.36 -13.07 8.62
N VAL A 66 4.05 -14.19 7.98
CA VAL A 66 5.05 -15.25 7.69
C VAL A 66 6.17 -14.71 6.78
N GLY A 67 5.83 -13.95 5.74
CA GLY A 67 6.83 -13.33 4.86
C GLY A 67 7.77 -12.37 5.60
N ALA A 68 7.21 -11.56 6.49
CA ALA A 68 8.00 -10.64 7.32
C ALA A 68 8.93 -11.42 8.30
N ILE A 69 8.39 -12.41 9.01
CA ILE A 69 9.16 -13.26 9.96
C ILE A 69 10.26 -14.02 9.21
N TYR A 70 9.95 -14.62 8.06
CA TYR A 70 10.92 -15.35 7.25
C TYR A 70 12.13 -14.46 6.92
N ARG A 71 11.90 -13.21 6.55
CA ARG A 71 12.99 -12.27 6.25
C ARG A 71 13.79 -11.84 7.47
N LEU A 72 13.15 -11.69 8.60
CA LEU A 72 13.85 -11.41 9.87
C LEU A 72 14.79 -12.56 10.25
N ILE A 73 14.34 -13.81 10.09
CA ILE A 73 15.15 -15.00 10.38
C ILE A 73 16.31 -15.16 9.38
N GLU A 74 16.08 -14.89 8.08
CA GLU A 74 17.13 -14.96 7.06
C GLU A 74 18.30 -13.99 7.31
N GLY A 75 18.14 -13.02 8.20
CA GLY A 75 19.19 -12.04 8.56
C GLY A 75 19.64 -11.16 7.39
N LYS A 76 18.99 -11.29 6.24
CA LYS A 76 19.29 -10.55 4.99
C LYS A 76 18.58 -9.21 4.88
N THR A 77 17.90 -8.78 5.93
CA THR A 77 17.50 -7.39 6.01
C THR A 77 18.76 -6.61 6.40
N PRO A 78 19.34 -5.82 5.52
CA PRO A 78 20.34 -4.86 5.96
C PRO A 78 19.59 -3.84 6.84
N PHE A 79 19.48 -4.13 8.12
CA PHE A 79 18.95 -3.22 9.13
C PHE A 79 19.97 -2.10 9.34
N ASN A 80 20.24 -1.37 8.26
CA ASN A 80 20.94 -0.13 8.38
C ASN A 80 19.92 0.93 8.83
N LEU A 81 19.81 1.10 10.15
CA LEU A 81 18.91 2.08 10.76
C LEU A 81 18.98 3.44 10.06
N LYS A 82 20.17 3.87 9.64
CA LYS A 82 20.33 5.14 8.93
C LYS A 82 19.60 5.17 7.60
N VAL A 83 19.64 4.09 6.82
CA VAL A 83 18.90 3.98 5.55
C VAL A 83 17.40 3.96 5.82
N TRP A 84 16.96 3.25 6.85
CA TRP A 84 15.56 3.17 7.22
C TRP A 84 14.99 4.55 7.56
N PHE A 85 15.65 5.31 8.42
CA PHE A 85 15.16 6.63 8.83
C PHE A 85 15.26 7.71 7.74
N THR A 86 16.04 7.49 6.68
CA THR A 86 16.18 8.45 5.58
C THR A 86 15.41 8.06 4.32
N HIS A 87 14.87 6.84 4.26
CA HIS A 87 14.13 6.38 3.11
C HIS A 87 12.71 6.98 3.09
N PRO A 88 12.27 7.67 2.00
CA PRO A 88 10.97 8.35 1.98
C PRO A 88 9.80 7.41 2.26
N GLY A 89 9.84 6.17 1.77
CA GLY A 89 8.79 5.20 2.05
C GLY A 89 8.60 4.97 3.56
N ILE A 90 9.68 4.84 4.32
CA ILE A 90 9.61 4.67 5.78
C ILE A 90 9.16 5.95 6.48
N VAL A 91 9.69 7.10 6.04
CA VAL A 91 9.30 8.41 6.60
C VAL A 91 7.80 8.65 6.40
N PHE A 92 7.27 8.39 5.21
CA PHE A 92 5.83 8.54 4.93
C PHE A 92 4.98 7.51 5.68
N ILE A 93 5.44 6.24 5.81
CA ILE A 93 4.74 5.24 6.64
C ILE A 93 4.67 5.71 8.10
N ALA A 94 5.79 6.17 8.66
CA ALA A 94 5.82 6.69 10.02
C ALA A 94 4.93 7.92 10.19
N PHE A 95 4.97 8.85 9.24
CA PHE A 95 4.10 10.02 9.22
C PHE A 95 2.61 9.62 9.15
N GLY A 96 2.25 8.71 8.25
CA GLY A 96 0.88 8.20 8.16
C GLY A 96 0.42 7.52 9.44
N PHE A 97 1.31 6.79 10.12
CA PHE A 97 1.00 6.20 11.42
C PHE A 97 0.71 7.28 12.48
N VAL A 98 1.52 8.34 12.52
CA VAL A 98 1.29 9.50 13.40
C VAL A 98 -0.05 10.17 13.07
N VAL A 99 -0.32 10.44 11.79
CA VAL A 99 -1.59 11.05 11.36
C VAL A 99 -2.78 10.19 11.80
N VAL A 100 -2.72 8.87 11.61
CA VAL A 100 -3.80 7.97 12.04
C VAL A 100 -3.99 7.98 13.55
N LEU A 101 -2.92 8.06 14.34
CA LEU A 101 -3.04 8.16 15.80
C LEU A 101 -3.73 9.45 16.23
N PHE A 102 -3.46 10.57 15.56
CA PHE A 102 -4.12 11.85 15.86
C PHE A 102 -5.53 11.95 15.26
N GLN A 103 -5.79 11.27 14.15
CA GLN A 103 -7.09 11.28 13.47
C GLN A 103 -8.02 10.14 13.90
N SER A 104 -7.65 9.35 14.88
CA SER A 104 -8.47 8.21 15.37
C SER A 104 -9.89 8.61 15.78
N ASN A 105 -10.13 9.90 16.02
CA ASN A 105 -11.44 10.47 16.38
C ASN A 105 -12.12 11.22 15.21
N LEU A 106 -11.51 11.31 14.04
CA LEU A 106 -12.14 11.96 12.89
C LEU A 106 -13.00 10.93 12.14
N ASN A 107 -14.29 11.06 12.27
CA ASN A 107 -15.25 10.34 11.43
C ASN A 107 -15.08 10.84 9.99
N TYR A 108 -14.39 10.07 9.16
CA TYR A 108 -14.35 10.32 7.73
C TYR A 108 -15.74 10.06 7.16
N LEU A 109 -16.36 11.12 6.67
CA LEU A 109 -17.61 11.05 5.92
C LEU A 109 -17.28 11.25 4.45
N PRO A 110 -17.63 10.29 3.57
CA PRO A 110 -17.46 10.46 2.14
C PRO A 110 -18.33 11.61 1.65
N VAL A 111 -17.77 12.53 0.87
CA VAL A 111 -18.47 13.72 0.35
C VAL A 111 -18.60 13.74 -1.16
N GLY A 112 -17.80 12.91 -1.86
CA GLY A 112 -17.83 12.83 -3.32
C GLY A 112 -18.86 11.84 -3.84
N GLN A 113 -19.55 12.19 -4.96
CA GLN A 113 -20.51 11.29 -5.59
C GLN A 113 -19.87 9.93 -5.98
N ASP A 114 -18.64 9.95 -6.48
CA ASP A 114 -17.90 8.74 -6.86
C ASP A 114 -17.52 7.89 -5.64
N GLU A 115 -17.28 8.53 -4.48
CA GLU A 115 -17.01 7.81 -3.24
C GLU A 115 -18.24 7.00 -2.81
N PHE A 116 -19.44 7.59 -2.88
CA PHE A 116 -20.67 6.89 -2.51
C PHE A 116 -21.08 5.83 -3.51
N SER A 117 -20.92 6.09 -4.81
CA SER A 117 -21.43 5.19 -5.85
C SER A 117 -20.50 4.02 -6.15
N HIS A 118 -19.19 4.21 -6.04
CA HIS A 118 -18.23 3.21 -6.50
C HIS A 118 -17.17 2.84 -5.47
N TRP A 119 -16.46 3.85 -4.92
CA TRP A 119 -15.27 3.60 -4.11
C TRP A 119 -15.58 3.00 -2.75
N LEU A 120 -16.74 3.31 -2.17
CA LEU A 120 -17.14 2.84 -0.85
C LEU A 120 -18.36 1.92 -0.88
N ALA A 121 -19.27 2.08 -1.84
CA ALA A 121 -20.44 1.22 -1.97
C ALA A 121 -20.05 -0.23 -2.29
N HIS A 122 -19.15 -0.46 -3.25
CA HIS A 122 -18.72 -1.82 -3.62
C HIS A 122 -17.97 -2.54 -2.48
N PRO A 123 -17.00 -1.92 -1.77
CA PRO A 123 -16.43 -2.51 -0.56
C PRO A 123 -17.46 -2.82 0.52
N LEU A 124 -18.46 -1.96 0.69
CA LEU A 124 -19.55 -2.19 1.66
C LEU A 124 -20.40 -3.41 1.27
N HIS A 125 -20.76 -3.53 -0.02
CA HIS A 125 -21.48 -4.72 -0.51
C HIS A 125 -20.65 -5.99 -0.33
N LEU A 126 -19.35 -5.96 -0.64
CA LEU A 126 -18.46 -7.10 -0.39
C LEU A 126 -18.39 -7.45 1.10
N HIS A 127 -18.32 -6.45 1.97
CA HIS A 127 -18.31 -6.67 3.41
C HIS A 127 -19.62 -7.29 3.91
N THR A 128 -20.75 -6.80 3.42
CA THR A 128 -22.09 -7.24 3.87
C THR A 128 -22.46 -8.64 3.36
N HIS A 129 -22.11 -8.95 2.10
CA HIS A 129 -22.50 -10.20 1.45
C HIS A 129 -21.44 -11.31 1.54
N GLU A 130 -20.26 -11.00 2.06
CA GLU A 130 -19.15 -11.92 2.30
C GLU A 130 -18.56 -12.63 1.06
N THR A 131 -19.32 -12.79 -0.03
CA THR A 131 -18.89 -13.47 -1.27
C THR A 131 -19.05 -12.56 -2.48
N LEU A 132 -18.23 -12.80 -3.52
CA LEU A 132 -18.31 -12.02 -4.75
C LEU A 132 -19.66 -12.20 -5.47
N ASN A 133 -20.15 -13.41 -5.58
CA ASN A 133 -21.35 -13.71 -6.34
C ASN A 133 -22.59 -13.01 -5.78
N GLU A 134 -22.68 -12.90 -4.47
CA GLU A 134 -23.77 -12.18 -3.80
C GLU A 134 -23.59 -10.68 -3.89
N ALA A 135 -22.37 -10.18 -3.66
CA ALA A 135 -22.05 -8.76 -3.75
C ALA A 135 -22.28 -8.19 -5.16
N LEU A 136 -21.95 -8.95 -6.22
CA LEU A 136 -22.14 -8.51 -7.61
C LEU A 136 -23.60 -8.21 -7.96
N LYS A 137 -24.57 -8.85 -7.32
CA LYS A 137 -26.01 -8.58 -7.51
C LYS A 137 -26.39 -7.17 -7.04
N SER A 138 -25.62 -6.62 -6.11
CA SER A 138 -25.86 -5.31 -5.50
C SER A 138 -24.94 -4.22 -6.07
N PHE A 139 -23.96 -4.56 -6.94
CA PHE A 139 -23.07 -3.58 -7.53
C PHE A 139 -23.81 -2.73 -8.57
N SER A 140 -23.66 -1.43 -8.45
CA SER A 140 -24.18 -0.47 -9.44
C SER A 140 -23.49 -0.63 -10.80
N LEU A 141 -22.23 -1.06 -10.81
CA LEU A 141 -21.41 -1.33 -11.99
C LEU A 141 -20.73 -2.69 -11.86
N PRO A 142 -21.41 -3.79 -12.18
CA PRO A 142 -20.86 -5.14 -12.01
C PRO A 142 -19.64 -5.45 -12.88
N GLY A 143 -19.36 -4.64 -13.91
CA GLY A 143 -18.17 -4.75 -14.73
C GLY A 143 -16.89 -4.18 -14.08
N TYR A 144 -16.98 -3.56 -12.91
CA TYR A 144 -15.79 -3.10 -12.18
C TYR A 144 -15.05 -4.31 -11.58
N LEU A 145 -13.73 -4.33 -11.80
CA LEU A 145 -12.88 -5.36 -11.22
C LEU A 145 -12.91 -5.28 -9.69
N PRO A 146 -13.21 -6.38 -8.99
CA PRO A 146 -13.43 -6.37 -7.54
C PRO A 146 -12.16 -6.26 -6.70
N GLY A 147 -10.99 -6.14 -7.33
CA GLY A 147 -9.70 -6.07 -6.62
C GLY A 147 -9.58 -4.84 -5.72
N TRP A 148 -9.97 -3.67 -6.21
CA TRP A 148 -9.95 -2.44 -5.42
C TRP A 148 -10.99 -2.45 -4.28
N PRO A 149 -12.26 -2.77 -4.53
CA PRO A 149 -13.24 -2.98 -3.47
C PRO A 149 -12.80 -4.00 -2.41
N LEU A 150 -12.15 -5.09 -2.82
CA LEU A 150 -11.61 -6.08 -1.90
C LEU A 150 -10.56 -5.46 -0.97
N ILE A 151 -9.57 -4.75 -1.52
CA ILE A 151 -8.54 -4.10 -0.69
C ILE A 151 -9.19 -3.17 0.32
N LEU A 152 -10.12 -2.33 -0.09
CA LEU A 152 -10.77 -1.37 0.80
C LEU A 152 -11.57 -2.03 1.92
N SER A 153 -12.13 -3.22 1.69
CA SER A 153 -12.93 -3.96 2.69
C SER A 153 -12.10 -4.77 3.69
N ILE A 154 -10.81 -5.02 3.42
CA ILE A 154 -9.93 -5.84 4.28
C ILE A 154 -9.98 -5.45 5.77
N PRO A 155 -9.81 -4.18 6.18
CA PRO A 155 -9.81 -3.84 7.60
C PRO A 155 -11.16 -4.03 8.26
N TRP A 156 -12.26 -3.93 7.50
CA TRP A 156 -13.62 -4.10 8.03
C TRP A 156 -13.91 -5.55 8.43
N GLN A 157 -13.27 -6.50 7.74
CA GLN A 157 -13.44 -7.93 8.04
C GLN A 157 -12.93 -8.30 9.44
N LEU A 158 -11.94 -7.59 9.93
CA LEU A 158 -11.34 -7.85 11.25
C LEU A 158 -11.97 -7.00 12.36
N SER A 159 -12.54 -5.84 12.03
CA SER A 159 -13.25 -4.98 12.99
C SER A 159 -14.71 -5.37 13.15
N GLY A 160 -15.30 -6.07 12.18
CA GLY A 160 -16.74 -6.38 12.12
C GLY A 160 -17.60 -5.21 11.70
N GLU A 161 -17.04 -4.03 11.53
CA GLU A 161 -17.75 -2.80 11.19
C GLU A 161 -17.07 -2.07 10.03
N ALA A 162 -17.90 -1.46 9.16
CA ALA A 162 -17.43 -0.67 8.03
C ALA A 162 -16.97 0.72 8.48
N HIS A 163 -15.67 0.87 8.70
CA HIS A 163 -15.05 2.15 9.02
C HIS A 163 -14.36 2.76 7.79
N PHE A 164 -14.99 3.70 7.11
CA PHE A 164 -14.47 4.31 5.88
C PHE A 164 -13.07 4.93 6.06
N GLY A 165 -12.79 5.55 7.20
CA GLY A 165 -11.46 6.08 7.50
C GLY A 165 -10.36 5.02 7.52
N SER A 166 -10.66 3.76 7.88
CA SER A 166 -9.67 2.69 7.85
C SER A 166 -9.32 2.25 6.43
N SER A 167 -10.26 2.37 5.48
CA SER A 167 -10.04 2.08 4.07
C SER A 167 -9.15 3.10 3.38
N ALA A 168 -9.15 4.36 3.83
CA ALA A 168 -8.29 5.41 3.30
C ALA A 168 -6.79 5.10 3.44
N ALA A 169 -6.43 4.18 4.32
CA ALA A 169 -5.05 3.70 4.43
C ALA A 169 -4.57 2.95 3.17
N ALA A 170 -5.46 2.28 2.42
CA ALA A 170 -5.08 1.54 1.22
C ALA A 170 -4.50 2.43 0.11
N PRO A 171 -5.19 3.50 -0.36
CA PRO A 171 -4.63 4.43 -1.33
C PRO A 171 -3.39 5.16 -0.80
N PHE A 172 -3.35 5.47 0.50
CA PHE A 172 -2.15 6.04 1.11
C PHE A 172 -0.94 5.11 0.96
N PHE A 173 -1.06 3.83 1.31
CA PHE A 173 0.02 2.86 1.14
C PHE A 173 0.42 2.68 -0.32
N PHE A 174 -0.53 2.74 -1.24
CA PHE A 174 -0.21 2.71 -2.67
C PHE A 174 0.67 3.91 -3.08
N CYS A 175 0.27 5.12 -2.71
CA CYS A 175 1.07 6.32 -2.96
C CYS A 175 2.48 6.22 -2.34
N VAL A 176 2.57 5.75 -1.10
CA VAL A 176 3.86 5.54 -0.42
C VAL A 176 4.71 4.51 -1.17
N ALA A 177 4.11 3.41 -1.63
CA ALA A 177 4.82 2.37 -2.38
C ALA A 177 5.37 2.92 -3.71
N VAL A 178 4.59 3.73 -4.44
CA VAL A 178 5.00 4.38 -5.69
C VAL A 178 6.14 5.38 -5.43
N ILE A 179 6.01 6.23 -4.43
CA ILE A 179 7.04 7.21 -4.05
C ILE A 179 8.33 6.51 -3.64
N ALA A 180 8.22 5.48 -2.80
CA ALA A 180 9.36 4.69 -2.35
C ALA A 180 10.06 3.98 -3.52
N PHE A 181 9.31 3.44 -4.47
CA PHE A 181 9.84 2.80 -5.68
C PHE A 181 10.56 3.81 -6.59
N ALA A 182 9.95 4.96 -6.82
CA ALA A 182 10.58 6.03 -7.60
C ALA A 182 11.91 6.48 -6.97
N TYR A 183 11.93 6.61 -5.63
CA TYR A 183 13.17 6.91 -4.90
C TYR A 183 14.21 5.80 -5.09
N ASP A 184 13.85 4.55 -4.99
CA ASP A 184 14.78 3.42 -5.17
C ASP A 184 15.43 3.45 -6.55
N ILE A 185 14.63 3.72 -7.61
CA ILE A 185 15.14 3.85 -8.97
C ILE A 185 16.11 5.04 -9.09
N VAL A 186 15.68 6.22 -8.68
CA VAL A 186 16.49 7.44 -8.78
C VAL A 186 17.79 7.29 -8.01
N ALA A 187 17.72 6.82 -6.76
CA ALA A 187 18.91 6.61 -5.92
C ALA A 187 19.86 5.58 -6.55
N GLY A 188 19.32 4.51 -7.13
CA GLY A 188 20.11 3.50 -7.84
C GLY A 188 20.82 4.07 -9.07
N LEU A 189 20.11 4.85 -9.90
CA LEU A 189 20.68 5.50 -11.08
C LEU A 189 21.79 6.50 -10.71
N LEU A 190 21.55 7.34 -9.71
CA LEU A 190 22.55 8.31 -9.24
C LEU A 190 23.83 7.65 -8.72
N ARG A 191 23.69 6.54 -7.98
CA ARG A 191 24.85 5.76 -7.52
C ARG A 191 25.62 5.10 -8.66
N ARG A 192 24.89 4.50 -9.60
CA ARG A 192 25.49 3.70 -10.68
C ARG A 192 26.16 4.57 -11.74
N HIS A 193 25.47 5.60 -12.21
CA HIS A 193 25.93 6.41 -13.34
C HIS A 193 26.77 7.61 -12.92
N LEU A 194 26.40 8.29 -11.83
CA LEU A 194 27.11 9.50 -11.39
C LEU A 194 28.10 9.22 -10.26
N LYS A 195 28.17 7.98 -9.75
CA LYS A 195 29.09 7.55 -8.67
C LYS A 195 29.06 8.51 -7.46
N LEU A 196 27.90 9.08 -7.16
CA LEU A 196 27.72 10.05 -6.07
C LEU A 196 27.83 9.36 -4.71
N GLY A 197 28.41 10.06 -3.76
CA GLY A 197 28.46 9.61 -2.37
C GLY A 197 27.06 9.57 -1.72
N PRO A 198 26.89 8.79 -0.63
CA PRO A 198 25.57 8.53 -0.02
C PRO A 198 24.75 9.79 0.32
N SER A 199 25.39 10.82 0.86
CA SER A 199 24.69 12.07 1.25
C SER A 199 24.16 12.85 0.04
N ARG A 200 24.92 12.90 -1.06
CA ARG A 200 24.48 13.54 -2.31
C ARG A 200 23.36 12.76 -2.98
N VAL A 201 23.45 11.42 -2.99
CA VAL A 201 22.38 10.56 -3.50
C VAL A 201 21.08 10.81 -2.72
N LEU A 202 21.17 10.87 -1.40
CA LEU A 202 20.01 11.15 -0.55
C LEU A 202 19.40 12.52 -0.90
N LEU A 203 20.21 13.57 -0.93
CA LEU A 203 19.76 14.95 -1.21
C LEU A 203 19.08 15.03 -2.58
N TYR A 204 19.74 14.58 -3.64
CA TYR A 204 19.19 14.67 -5.00
C TYR A 204 17.97 13.79 -5.19
N SER A 205 17.94 12.58 -4.63
CA SER A 205 16.77 11.72 -4.74
C SER A 205 15.55 12.33 -4.06
N TRP A 206 15.70 12.90 -2.85
CA TRP A 206 14.63 13.61 -2.18
C TRP A 206 14.18 14.85 -2.96
N SER A 207 15.12 15.63 -3.49
CA SER A 207 14.78 16.82 -4.30
C SER A 207 13.96 16.45 -5.53
N ILE A 208 14.34 15.39 -6.25
CA ILE A 208 13.61 14.93 -7.43
C ILE A 208 12.20 14.45 -7.05
N ILE A 209 12.07 13.65 -5.98
CA ILE A 209 10.76 13.17 -5.51
C ILE A 209 9.87 14.32 -5.07
N LEU A 210 10.40 15.30 -4.35
CA LEU A 210 9.64 16.49 -3.94
C LEU A 210 9.22 17.33 -5.15
N LEU A 211 10.10 17.52 -6.14
CA LEU A 211 9.75 18.23 -7.38
C LEU A 211 8.63 17.50 -8.14
N LEU A 212 8.70 16.18 -8.26
CA LEU A 212 7.65 15.37 -8.90
C LEU A 212 6.32 15.47 -8.13
N ALA A 213 6.37 15.41 -6.80
CA ALA A 213 5.18 15.56 -5.97
C ALA A 213 4.57 16.97 -6.11
N CYS A 214 5.40 18.02 -6.10
CA CYS A 214 4.94 19.39 -6.34
C CYS A 214 4.33 19.56 -7.73
N ALA A 215 4.95 19.00 -8.78
CA ALA A 215 4.43 19.07 -10.13
C ALA A 215 3.05 18.42 -10.26
N GLN A 216 2.80 17.32 -9.56
CA GLN A 216 1.48 16.65 -9.52
C GLN A 216 0.42 17.52 -8.80
N VAL A 217 0.80 18.20 -7.72
CA VAL A 217 -0.14 19.04 -6.95
C VAL A 217 -0.43 20.35 -7.69
N PHE A 218 0.59 20.98 -8.29
CA PHE A 218 0.46 22.32 -8.90
C PHE A 218 0.22 22.28 -10.42
N GLY A 219 0.52 21.17 -11.09
CA GLY A 219 0.31 21.02 -12.53
C GLY A 219 -1.10 21.40 -13.02
N PRO A 220 -2.19 20.95 -12.34
CA PRO A 220 -3.55 21.35 -12.72
C PRO A 220 -3.86 22.83 -12.51
N LEU A 221 -3.09 23.53 -11.68
CA LEU A 221 -3.26 24.98 -11.44
C LEU A 221 -2.63 25.83 -12.54
N TRP A 222 -1.68 25.28 -13.31
CA TRP A 222 -0.99 25.98 -14.41
C TRP A 222 -1.67 25.77 -15.76
N SER A 223 -2.58 24.80 -15.86
CA SER A 223 -3.32 24.49 -17.09
C SER A 223 -4.68 25.20 -17.19
N ARG A 224 -4.99 26.07 -16.24
CA ARG A 224 -6.17 26.93 -16.23
C ARG A 224 -5.76 28.38 -16.44
#